data_95430ccdd7e252abbd6b7e9de420ccef
#
_entry.id   95430ccdd7e252abbd6b7e9de420ccef
#
_cell.length_a   1.000
_cell.length_b   1.000
_cell.length_c   1.000
_cell.angle_alpha   90.00
_cell.angle_beta   90.00
_cell.angle_gamma   90.00
#
_symmetry.space_group_name_H-M   'P 1'
#
loop_
_entity.id
_entity.type
_entity.pdbx_description
1 polymer ?
#
loop_
_entity_poly.entity_id
_entity_poly.type
_entity_poly.pdbx_seq_one_letter_code
_entity_poly.pdbx_strand_id
1 'polypeptide(L)'
;RVYVAKDGKEGLEQIKDRLPDIIISDVMMPRMNGFELCREVKTNLDISHIPFVLLTAYHNSQNMYTGYKTGADAFLPKPFEIDGLLALIHNQLRQREQIRARYKDDKLLTHKEVSFSNADETFLLKLNTLIADNMSNPDLDVAFIATNMCISRSLLFNKVKAITGMGIVDYVNKQRIEQSIVLLTTTTMNITEISEVVGFSSLRYFSKVFKSIKGEIPSAYRKQDK
;
A
#
# COMPACT_ATOMS: atom_id res chain seq x y z
N ARG A 1 -3.32 10.93 -19.12
CA ARG A 1 -2.26 11.84 -19.61
C ARG A 1 -0.98 11.05 -19.76
N VAL A 2 -0.25 11.23 -20.90
CA VAL A 2 1.00 10.52 -21.17
C VAL A 2 2.16 11.51 -21.09
N TYR A 3 3.26 11.06 -20.48
CA TYR A 3 4.53 11.77 -20.42
C TYR A 3 5.60 10.88 -21.05
N VAL A 4 6.56 11.50 -21.74
CA VAL A 4 7.62 10.78 -22.47
C VAL A 4 8.98 11.27 -21.98
N ALA A 5 9.89 10.32 -21.75
CA ALA A 5 11.29 10.58 -21.43
C ALA A 5 12.19 9.87 -22.45
N LYS A 6 13.35 10.46 -22.75
CA LYS A 6 14.29 9.93 -23.76
C LYS A 6 15.20 8.83 -23.21
N ASP A 7 15.36 8.78 -21.89
CA ASP A 7 16.18 7.79 -21.19
C ASP A 7 15.78 7.68 -19.71
N GLY A 8 16.41 6.75 -19.00
CA GLY A 8 16.07 6.47 -17.61
C GLY A 8 16.35 7.61 -16.63
N LYS A 9 17.34 8.49 -16.87
CA LYS A 9 17.61 9.63 -15.96
C LYS A 9 16.50 10.67 -16.05
N GLU A 10 16.17 11.10 -17.25
CA GLU A 10 15.04 12.00 -17.47
C GLU A 10 13.73 11.37 -17.00
N GLY A 11 13.56 10.05 -17.23
CA GLY A 11 12.42 9.29 -16.74
C GLY A 11 12.29 9.34 -15.21
N LEU A 12 13.38 9.11 -14.48
CA LEU A 12 13.39 9.15 -13.02
C LEU A 12 13.02 10.52 -12.47
N GLU A 13 13.52 11.60 -13.07
CA GLU A 13 13.16 12.96 -12.68
C GLU A 13 11.67 13.23 -12.89
N GLN A 14 11.13 12.87 -14.08
CA GLN A 14 9.71 13.04 -14.36
C GLN A 14 8.82 12.17 -13.45
N ILE A 15 9.22 10.94 -13.11
CA ILE A 15 8.49 10.06 -12.20
C ILE A 15 8.37 10.69 -10.82
N LYS A 16 9.46 11.25 -10.28
CA LYS A 16 9.48 11.91 -8.97
C LYS A 16 8.61 13.19 -8.93
N ASP A 17 8.62 13.95 -10.00
CA ASP A 17 7.85 15.21 -10.10
C ASP A 17 6.35 14.96 -10.31
N ARG A 18 5.99 13.96 -11.11
CA ARG A 18 4.61 13.80 -11.65
C ARG A 18 3.83 12.65 -11.02
N LEU A 19 4.51 11.71 -10.36
CA LEU A 19 3.93 10.54 -9.71
C LEU A 19 2.91 9.81 -10.62
N PRO A 20 3.32 9.25 -11.76
CA PRO A 20 2.41 8.62 -12.73
C PRO A 20 1.71 7.39 -12.13
N ASP A 21 0.58 7.00 -12.71
CA ASP A 21 -0.17 5.81 -12.29
C ASP A 21 0.51 4.50 -12.71
N ILE A 22 1.31 4.53 -13.79
CA ILE A 22 2.07 3.39 -14.33
C ILE A 22 3.30 3.90 -15.09
N ILE A 23 4.37 3.12 -15.06
CA ILE A 23 5.61 3.37 -15.80
C ILE A 23 5.77 2.27 -16.85
N ILE A 24 6.06 2.67 -18.08
CA ILE A 24 6.41 1.75 -19.18
C ILE A 24 7.78 2.18 -19.69
N SER A 25 8.75 1.28 -19.64
CA SER A 25 10.12 1.58 -20.00
C SER A 25 10.68 0.54 -20.95
N ASP A 26 11.40 1.00 -21.98
CA ASP A 26 12.30 0.10 -22.71
C ASP A 26 13.43 -0.36 -21.79
N VAL A 27 13.92 -1.59 -21.99
CA VAL A 27 15.12 -2.06 -21.34
C VAL A 27 16.37 -1.37 -21.90
N MET A 28 16.43 -1.19 -23.20
CA MET A 28 17.60 -0.64 -23.90
C MET A 28 17.45 0.87 -24.07
N MET A 29 17.99 1.64 -23.14
CA MET A 29 18.01 3.10 -23.20
C MET A 29 19.43 3.61 -22.90
N PRO A 30 19.80 4.81 -23.43
CA PRO A 30 21.08 5.43 -23.13
C PRO A 30 21.11 5.95 -21.68
N ARG A 31 22.29 6.23 -21.16
CA ARG A 31 22.60 6.81 -19.85
C ARG A 31 22.15 5.99 -18.65
N MET A 32 20.91 5.56 -18.60
CA MET A 32 20.31 4.68 -17.59
C MET A 32 19.35 3.74 -18.29
N ASN A 33 19.61 2.45 -18.23
CA ASN A 33 18.75 1.44 -18.84
C ASN A 33 17.47 1.18 -18.02
N GLY A 34 16.49 0.45 -18.61
CA GLY A 34 15.22 0.19 -17.97
C GLY A 34 15.30 -0.65 -16.69
N PHE A 35 16.27 -1.54 -16.56
CA PHE A 35 16.50 -2.31 -15.34
C PHE A 35 17.05 -1.44 -14.20
N GLU A 36 17.97 -0.54 -14.51
CA GLU A 36 18.50 0.44 -13.55
C GLU A 36 17.40 1.37 -13.08
N LEU A 37 16.61 1.93 -14.03
CA LEU A 37 15.46 2.77 -13.69
C LEU A 37 14.44 2.03 -12.82
N CYS A 38 14.11 0.79 -13.17
CA CYS A 38 13.20 -0.04 -12.38
C CYS A 38 13.69 -0.22 -10.94
N ARG A 39 14.98 -0.54 -10.76
CA ARG A 39 15.60 -0.69 -9.44
C ARG A 39 15.51 0.60 -8.63
N GLU A 40 15.88 1.73 -9.22
CA GLU A 40 15.78 3.05 -8.57
C GLU A 40 14.33 3.36 -8.13
N VAL A 41 13.34 3.07 -8.97
CA VAL A 41 11.93 3.26 -8.64
C VAL A 41 11.50 2.32 -7.52
N LYS A 42 11.81 1.02 -7.61
CA LYS A 42 11.32 0.00 -6.67
C LYS A 42 12.00 0.02 -5.30
N THR A 43 13.18 0.62 -5.18
CA THR A 43 13.87 0.83 -3.90
C THR A 43 13.54 2.18 -3.24
N ASN A 44 12.99 3.13 -3.97
CA ASN A 44 12.62 4.43 -3.43
C ASN A 44 11.20 4.40 -2.83
N LEU A 45 11.09 4.63 -1.52
CA LEU A 45 9.83 4.58 -0.79
C LEU A 45 8.74 5.53 -1.33
N ASP A 46 9.11 6.67 -1.90
CA ASP A 46 8.12 7.62 -2.44
C ASP A 46 7.39 7.09 -3.67
N ILE A 47 8.07 6.28 -4.49
CA ILE A 47 7.60 5.89 -5.83
C ILE A 47 7.55 4.36 -6.06
N SER A 48 8.01 3.52 -5.10
CA SER A 48 8.05 2.06 -5.24
C SER A 48 6.68 1.41 -5.50
N HIS A 49 5.61 2.06 -5.07
CA HIS A 49 4.23 1.61 -5.26
C HIS A 49 3.71 1.77 -6.71
N ILE A 50 4.44 2.46 -7.59
CA ILE A 50 4.02 2.69 -8.97
C ILE A 50 4.31 1.42 -9.79
N PRO A 51 3.31 0.85 -10.49
CA PRO A 51 3.51 -0.30 -11.37
C PRO A 51 4.54 0.01 -12.45
N PHE A 52 5.46 -0.92 -12.68
CA PHE A 52 6.56 -0.78 -13.64
C PHE A 52 6.54 -1.92 -14.65
N VAL A 53 6.34 -1.59 -15.91
CA VAL A 53 6.34 -2.51 -17.05
C VAL A 53 7.62 -2.33 -17.86
N LEU A 54 8.34 -3.42 -18.09
CA LEU A 54 9.53 -3.42 -18.93
C LEU A 54 9.21 -3.97 -20.33
N LEU A 55 9.57 -3.20 -21.37
CA LEU A 55 9.53 -3.65 -22.75
C LEU A 55 10.90 -4.25 -23.11
N THR A 56 10.93 -5.51 -23.51
CA THR A 56 12.19 -6.24 -23.74
C THR A 56 12.28 -6.86 -25.13
N ALA A 57 13.43 -6.74 -25.77
CA ALA A 57 13.73 -7.45 -27.01
C ALA A 57 14.18 -8.90 -26.78
N TYR A 58 14.31 -9.35 -25.53
CA TYR A 58 14.93 -10.62 -25.19
C TYR A 58 13.91 -11.74 -25.01
N HIS A 59 14.05 -12.80 -25.83
CA HIS A 59 13.29 -14.06 -25.69
C HIS A 59 14.02 -15.10 -24.82
N ASN A 60 15.20 -14.80 -24.27
CA ASN A 60 16.00 -15.75 -23.50
C ASN A 60 15.69 -15.72 -22.00
N SER A 61 15.51 -16.90 -21.42
CA SER A 61 15.16 -17.17 -20.03
C SER A 61 16.13 -16.54 -18.98
N GLN A 62 17.41 -16.36 -19.32
CA GLN A 62 18.42 -15.79 -18.42
C GLN A 62 18.20 -14.30 -18.14
N ASN A 63 17.75 -13.53 -19.14
CA ASN A 63 17.50 -12.10 -18.99
C ASN A 63 16.12 -11.81 -18.36
N MET A 64 15.13 -12.70 -18.54
CA MET A 64 13.88 -12.67 -17.77
C MET A 64 14.14 -12.86 -16.27
N TYR A 65 15.05 -13.78 -15.90
CA TYR A 65 15.42 -14.00 -14.49
C TYR A 65 16.09 -12.76 -13.86
N THR A 66 16.93 -12.05 -14.61
CA THR A 66 17.51 -10.77 -14.16
C THR A 66 16.43 -9.70 -14.01
N GLY A 67 15.47 -9.67 -14.93
CA GLY A 67 14.34 -8.75 -14.88
C GLY A 67 13.44 -8.97 -13.65
N TYR A 68 13.09 -10.20 -13.31
CA TYR A 68 12.33 -10.50 -12.08
C TYR A 68 13.04 -10.04 -10.81
N LYS A 69 14.37 -10.09 -10.77
CA LYS A 69 15.17 -9.57 -9.64
C LYS A 69 15.14 -8.05 -9.49
N THR A 70 14.80 -7.30 -10.54
CA THR A 70 14.69 -5.83 -10.45
C THR A 70 13.39 -5.34 -9.81
N GLY A 71 12.41 -6.25 -9.61
CA GLY A 71 11.11 -5.93 -9.01
C GLY A 71 10.10 -5.32 -9.99
N ALA A 72 10.29 -5.47 -11.30
CA ALA A 72 9.30 -5.06 -12.29
C ALA A 72 8.00 -5.87 -12.13
N ASP A 73 6.86 -5.21 -12.26
CA ASP A 73 5.53 -5.82 -12.07
C ASP A 73 5.10 -6.62 -13.30
N ALA A 74 5.61 -6.26 -14.49
CA ALA A 74 5.35 -7.00 -15.72
C ALA A 74 6.45 -6.80 -16.77
N PHE A 75 6.51 -7.76 -17.70
CA PHE A 75 7.40 -7.75 -18.86
C PHE A 75 6.57 -7.96 -20.13
N LEU A 76 6.87 -7.17 -21.18
CA LEU A 76 6.27 -7.32 -22.47
C LEU A 76 7.37 -7.49 -23.54
N PRO A 77 7.51 -8.69 -24.14
CA PRO A 77 8.50 -8.91 -25.20
C PRO A 77 8.15 -8.17 -26.49
N LYS A 78 9.15 -7.62 -27.16
CA LYS A 78 9.06 -7.05 -28.50
C LYS A 78 9.30 -8.13 -29.58
N PRO A 79 8.56 -8.12 -30.71
CA PRO A 79 7.47 -7.21 -31.05
C PRO A 79 6.18 -7.54 -30.31
N PHE A 80 5.36 -6.53 -29.98
CA PHE A 80 4.08 -6.71 -29.32
C PHE A 80 2.96 -6.00 -30.06
N GLU A 81 1.75 -6.53 -29.95
CA GLU A 81 0.52 -5.89 -30.42
C GLU A 81 0.07 -4.80 -29.46
N ILE A 82 -0.48 -3.70 -29.98
CA ILE A 82 -0.96 -2.57 -29.17
C ILE A 82 -2.03 -3.03 -28.17
N ASP A 83 -2.94 -3.90 -28.60
CA ASP A 83 -4.00 -4.45 -27.74
C ASP A 83 -3.43 -5.24 -26.57
N GLY A 84 -2.33 -5.96 -26.78
CA GLY A 84 -1.62 -6.68 -25.71
C GLY A 84 -1.02 -5.74 -24.65
N LEU A 85 -0.43 -4.63 -25.09
CA LEU A 85 0.09 -3.59 -24.20
C LEU A 85 -1.05 -2.92 -23.41
N LEU A 86 -2.15 -2.56 -24.07
CA LEU A 86 -3.31 -1.94 -23.43
C LEU A 86 -3.95 -2.89 -22.40
N ALA A 87 -4.10 -4.17 -22.73
CA ALA A 87 -4.62 -5.17 -21.80
C ALA A 87 -3.72 -5.30 -20.56
N LEU A 88 -2.39 -5.29 -20.73
CA LEU A 88 -1.43 -5.34 -19.64
C LEU A 88 -1.54 -4.10 -18.73
N ILE A 89 -1.60 -2.92 -19.31
CA ILE A 89 -1.79 -1.66 -18.56
C ILE A 89 -3.08 -1.71 -17.73
N HIS A 90 -4.20 -2.07 -18.35
CA HIS A 90 -5.49 -2.18 -17.66
C HIS A 90 -5.45 -3.19 -16.53
N ASN A 91 -4.79 -4.34 -16.72
CA ASN A 91 -4.65 -5.35 -15.67
C ASN A 91 -3.83 -4.82 -14.48
N GLN A 92 -2.69 -4.15 -14.71
CA GLN A 92 -1.87 -3.58 -13.65
C GLN A 92 -2.63 -2.52 -12.84
N LEU A 93 -3.31 -1.60 -13.51
CA LEU A 93 -4.11 -0.57 -12.84
C LEU A 93 -5.28 -1.18 -12.05
N ARG A 94 -6.00 -2.16 -12.63
CA ARG A 94 -7.11 -2.85 -11.98
C ARG A 94 -6.67 -3.64 -10.75
N GLN A 95 -5.53 -4.34 -10.80
CA GLN A 95 -4.97 -5.04 -9.65
C GLN A 95 -4.71 -4.08 -8.49
N ARG A 96 -4.14 -2.91 -8.78
CA ARG A 96 -3.90 -1.87 -7.78
C ARG A 96 -5.19 -1.34 -7.15
N GLU A 97 -6.23 -1.11 -7.95
CA GLU A 97 -7.55 -0.72 -7.45
C GLU A 97 -8.19 -1.81 -6.59
N GLN A 98 -8.08 -3.07 -6.98
CA GLN A 98 -8.56 -4.20 -6.19
C GLN A 98 -7.85 -4.31 -4.84
N ILE A 99 -6.53 -4.11 -4.79
CA ILE A 99 -5.76 -4.06 -3.55
C ILE A 99 -6.29 -2.95 -2.64
N ARG A 100 -6.45 -1.74 -3.17
CA ARG A 100 -7.01 -0.60 -2.42
C ARG A 100 -8.43 -0.85 -1.93
N ALA A 101 -9.27 -1.46 -2.75
CA ALA A 101 -10.64 -1.84 -2.38
C ALA A 101 -10.63 -2.84 -1.22
N ARG A 102 -9.79 -3.87 -1.27
CA ARG A 102 -9.65 -4.85 -0.17
C ARG A 102 -9.22 -4.23 1.14
N TYR A 103 -8.33 -3.21 1.13
CA TYR A 103 -7.98 -2.48 2.35
C TYR A 103 -9.14 -1.66 2.92
N LYS A 104 -10.09 -1.23 2.09
CA LYS A 104 -11.30 -0.55 2.52
C LYS A 104 -12.37 -1.51 3.04
N ASP A 105 -12.45 -2.70 2.45
CA ASP A 105 -13.36 -3.75 2.87
C ASP A 105 -12.91 -4.45 4.15
N ASP A 106 -13.85 -5.10 4.83
CA ASP A 106 -13.73 -5.63 6.20
C ASP A 106 -12.81 -6.85 6.39
N LYS A 107 -12.19 -7.33 5.32
CA LYS A 107 -11.32 -8.51 5.40
C LYS A 107 -9.89 -8.09 5.71
N LEU A 108 -9.41 -8.47 6.90
CA LEU A 108 -7.99 -8.45 7.25
C LEU A 108 -7.20 -9.19 6.17
N LEU A 109 -6.45 -8.43 5.38
CA LEU A 109 -5.49 -9.03 4.46
C LEU A 109 -4.35 -9.62 5.28
N THR A 110 -4.23 -10.92 5.27
CA THR A 110 -2.94 -11.53 5.58
C THR A 110 -1.97 -11.15 4.47
N HIS A 111 -0.78 -10.64 4.84
CA HIS A 111 0.26 -10.14 3.93
C HIS A 111 0.65 -11.11 2.78
N LYS A 112 0.22 -12.37 2.86
CA LYS A 112 0.50 -13.42 1.86
C LYS A 112 -0.35 -13.34 0.58
N GLU A 113 -1.43 -12.57 0.57
CA GLU A 113 -2.39 -12.57 -0.52
C GLU A 113 -2.21 -11.44 -1.54
N VAL A 114 -1.26 -10.52 -1.29
CA VAL A 114 -1.04 -9.33 -2.13
C VAL A 114 0.42 -9.26 -2.52
N SER A 115 0.69 -9.24 -3.82
CA SER A 115 2.03 -9.00 -4.34
C SER A 115 2.33 -7.51 -4.32
N PHE A 116 3.17 -7.08 -3.40
CA PHE A 116 3.75 -5.74 -3.33
C PHE A 116 5.22 -5.76 -3.76
N SER A 117 5.79 -4.59 -4.01
CA SER A 117 7.25 -4.48 -4.02
C SER A 117 7.82 -4.82 -2.64
N ASN A 118 9.02 -5.41 -2.58
CA ASN A 118 9.67 -5.72 -1.29
C ASN A 118 9.76 -4.50 -0.35
N ALA A 119 9.90 -3.29 -0.92
CA ALA A 119 9.93 -2.04 -0.15
C ALA A 119 8.56 -1.71 0.47
N ASP A 120 7.48 -1.95 -0.26
CA ASP A 120 6.11 -1.70 0.21
C ASP A 120 5.70 -2.71 1.28
N GLU A 121 6.05 -3.99 1.11
CA GLU A 121 5.82 -5.03 2.12
C GLU A 121 6.57 -4.72 3.42
N THR A 122 7.85 -4.37 3.32
CA THR A 122 8.67 -3.98 4.47
C THR A 122 8.11 -2.76 5.18
N PHE A 123 7.65 -1.75 4.41
CA PHE A 123 7.02 -0.56 4.95
C PHE A 123 5.74 -0.89 5.72
N LEU A 124 4.83 -1.65 5.12
CA LEU A 124 3.56 -2.03 5.76
C LEU A 124 3.78 -2.92 6.99
N LEU A 125 4.72 -3.85 6.92
CA LEU A 125 5.06 -4.70 8.06
C LEU A 125 5.55 -3.85 9.25
N LYS A 126 6.48 -2.94 9.02
CA LYS A 126 6.98 -2.01 10.06
C LYS A 126 5.86 -1.13 10.62
N LEU A 127 5.01 -0.58 9.75
CA LEU A 127 3.88 0.25 10.16
C LEU A 127 2.89 -0.55 11.04
N ASN A 128 2.52 -1.75 10.61
CA ASN A 128 1.57 -2.58 11.34
C ASN A 128 2.13 -3.04 12.69
N THR A 129 3.41 -3.42 12.75
CA THR A 129 4.08 -3.75 14.01
C THR A 129 4.09 -2.55 14.95
N LEU A 130 4.46 -1.36 14.46
CA LEU A 130 4.46 -0.14 15.27
C LEU A 130 3.06 0.19 15.81
N ILE A 131 2.01 0.06 14.99
CA ILE A 131 0.62 0.29 15.41
C ILE A 131 0.22 -0.75 16.45
N ALA A 132 0.52 -2.03 16.25
CA ALA A 132 0.17 -3.11 17.18
C ALA A 132 0.84 -2.93 18.55
N ASP A 133 2.14 -2.62 18.56
CA ASP A 133 2.93 -2.42 19.79
C ASP A 133 2.48 -1.18 20.59
N ASN A 134 1.82 -0.22 19.93
CA ASN A 134 1.34 1.02 20.53
C ASN A 134 -0.17 1.17 20.45
N MET A 135 -0.92 0.09 20.32
CA MET A 135 -2.37 0.10 20.06
C MET A 135 -3.14 0.87 21.13
N SER A 136 -2.80 0.66 22.41
CA SER A 136 -3.44 1.31 23.56
C SER A 136 -2.99 2.75 23.81
N ASN A 137 -1.96 3.23 23.11
CA ASN A 137 -1.47 4.58 23.27
C ASN A 137 -2.41 5.59 22.61
N PRO A 138 -3.09 6.48 23.38
CA PRO A 138 -3.96 7.50 22.80
C PRO A 138 -3.20 8.55 21.98
N ASP A 139 -1.88 8.70 22.23
CA ASP A 139 -1.00 9.63 21.52
C ASP A 139 -0.38 9.01 20.25
N LEU A 140 -0.83 7.83 19.82
CA LEU A 140 -0.45 7.23 18.54
C LEU A 140 -1.02 8.06 17.39
N ASP A 141 -0.38 9.17 17.11
CA ASP A 141 -0.74 10.10 16.05
C ASP A 141 0.22 9.99 14.84
N VAL A 142 -0.05 10.81 13.82
CA VAL A 142 0.78 10.86 12.59
C VAL A 142 2.21 11.27 12.89
N ALA A 143 2.43 12.13 13.88
CA ALA A 143 3.75 12.60 14.26
C ALA A 143 4.56 11.49 14.93
N PHE A 144 3.93 10.78 15.87
CA PHE A 144 4.51 9.63 16.55
C PHE A 144 4.95 8.55 15.53
N ILE A 145 4.04 8.17 14.63
CA ILE A 145 4.31 7.15 13.61
C ILE A 145 5.46 7.59 12.70
N ALA A 146 5.43 8.81 12.17
CA ALA A 146 6.45 9.31 11.26
C ALA A 146 7.84 9.34 11.93
N THR A 147 7.92 9.78 13.19
CA THR A 147 9.16 9.81 13.96
C THR A 147 9.73 8.41 14.18
N ASN A 148 8.91 7.45 14.62
CA ASN A 148 9.36 6.09 14.90
C ASN A 148 9.70 5.29 13.63
N MET A 149 9.10 5.64 12.49
CA MET A 149 9.46 5.08 11.19
C MET A 149 10.63 5.81 10.51
N CYS A 150 11.17 6.87 11.11
CA CYS A 150 12.25 7.72 10.56
C CYS A 150 11.93 8.28 9.17
N ILE A 151 10.68 8.72 8.95
CA ILE A 151 10.21 9.30 7.68
C ILE A 151 9.47 10.61 7.91
N SER A 152 9.30 11.41 6.86
CA SER A 152 8.47 12.62 6.92
C SER A 152 6.98 12.28 7.03
N ARG A 153 6.19 13.18 7.64
CA ARG A 153 4.72 13.04 7.69
C ARG A 153 4.11 12.99 6.29
N SER A 154 4.65 13.75 5.36
CA SER A 154 4.18 13.77 3.97
C SER A 154 4.41 12.44 3.28
N LEU A 155 5.61 11.84 3.45
CA LEU A 155 5.91 10.51 2.92
C LEU A 155 4.99 9.45 3.53
N LEU A 156 4.81 9.46 4.86
CA LEU A 156 3.90 8.53 5.53
C LEU A 156 2.48 8.62 4.97
N PHE A 157 1.93 9.84 4.86
CA PHE A 157 0.58 10.08 4.34
C PHE A 157 0.45 9.58 2.89
N ASN A 158 1.35 10.01 2.01
CA ASN A 158 1.32 9.66 0.60
C ASN A 158 1.49 8.16 0.38
N LYS A 159 2.41 7.53 1.12
CA LYS A 159 2.72 6.11 1.00
C LYS A 159 1.54 5.24 1.45
N VAL A 160 0.99 5.50 2.63
CA VAL A 160 -0.18 4.76 3.12
C VAL A 160 -1.36 4.92 2.17
N LYS A 161 -1.64 6.15 1.72
CA LYS A 161 -2.73 6.42 0.76
C LYS A 161 -2.49 5.73 -0.58
N ALA A 162 -1.26 5.72 -1.07
CA ALA A 162 -0.90 5.09 -2.34
C ALA A 162 -1.12 3.57 -2.32
N ILE A 163 -0.76 2.91 -1.21
CA ILE A 163 -0.87 1.45 -1.08
C ILE A 163 -2.29 1.04 -0.71
N THR A 164 -2.86 1.67 0.32
CA THR A 164 -4.13 1.23 0.93
C THR A 164 -5.37 1.96 0.41
N GLY A 165 -5.18 3.08 -0.26
CA GLY A 165 -6.28 3.98 -0.64
C GLY A 165 -6.89 4.76 0.53
N MET A 166 -6.34 4.64 1.75
CA MET A 166 -6.84 5.26 2.98
C MET A 166 -5.86 6.32 3.50
N GLY A 167 -6.37 7.30 4.24
CA GLY A 167 -5.52 8.18 5.05
C GLY A 167 -4.90 7.41 6.22
N ILE A 168 -3.74 7.86 6.73
CA ILE A 168 -3.07 7.18 7.86
C ILE A 168 -3.94 7.12 9.12
N VAL A 169 -4.71 8.17 9.42
CA VAL A 169 -5.62 8.19 10.58
C VAL A 169 -6.73 7.16 10.43
N ASP A 170 -7.33 7.06 9.23
CA ASP A 170 -8.36 6.07 8.94
C ASP A 170 -7.79 4.66 9.00
N TYR A 171 -6.57 4.47 8.55
CA TYR A 171 -5.86 3.19 8.60
C TYR A 171 -5.63 2.74 10.05
N VAL A 172 -5.11 3.62 10.92
CA VAL A 172 -4.94 3.33 12.36
C VAL A 172 -6.28 3.05 13.02
N ASN A 173 -7.30 3.88 12.77
CA ASN A 173 -8.64 3.68 13.31
C ASN A 173 -9.22 2.33 12.89
N LYS A 174 -9.04 1.93 11.64
CA LYS A 174 -9.48 0.61 11.17
C LYS A 174 -8.81 -0.52 11.96
N GLN A 175 -7.48 -0.48 12.16
CA GLN A 175 -6.76 -1.48 12.95
C GLN A 175 -7.29 -1.54 14.40
N ARG A 176 -7.55 -0.38 15.01
CA ARG A 176 -8.14 -0.29 16.35
C ARG A 176 -9.54 -0.91 16.42
N ILE A 177 -10.38 -0.66 15.42
CA ILE A 177 -11.72 -1.25 15.35
C ILE A 177 -11.65 -2.76 15.16
N GLU A 178 -10.79 -3.28 14.29
CA GLU A 178 -10.61 -4.73 14.12
C GLU A 178 -10.18 -5.39 15.44
N GLN A 179 -9.23 -4.80 16.15
CA GLN A 179 -8.84 -5.31 17.46
C GLN A 179 -9.99 -5.23 18.48
N SER A 180 -10.79 -4.15 18.43
CA SER A 180 -11.95 -4.04 19.33
C SER A 180 -13.00 -5.12 19.10
N ILE A 181 -13.18 -5.59 17.86
CA ILE A 181 -14.09 -6.71 17.55
C ILE A 181 -13.62 -7.98 18.20
N VAL A 182 -12.32 -8.28 18.12
CA VAL A 182 -11.75 -9.44 18.83
C VAL A 182 -12.07 -9.37 20.31
N LEU A 183 -11.86 -8.20 20.95
CA LEU A 183 -12.16 -8.03 22.37
C LEU A 183 -13.67 -8.11 22.68
N LEU A 184 -14.52 -7.58 21.80
CA LEU A 184 -15.99 -7.65 21.94
C LEU A 184 -16.52 -9.08 21.93
N THR A 185 -15.90 -9.96 21.13
CA THR A 185 -16.35 -11.36 20.95
C THR A 185 -15.68 -12.34 21.89
N THR A 186 -14.44 -12.07 22.33
CA THR A 186 -13.64 -13.01 23.12
C THR A 186 -13.56 -12.67 24.61
N THR A 187 -14.00 -11.47 25.04
CA THR A 187 -13.87 -11.02 26.43
C THR A 187 -15.19 -10.53 27.02
N THR A 188 -15.21 -10.42 28.36
CA THR A 188 -16.34 -9.83 29.12
C THR A 188 -16.16 -8.33 29.39
N MET A 189 -15.10 -7.71 28.88
CA MET A 189 -14.80 -6.28 29.06
C MET A 189 -15.98 -5.41 28.62
N ASN A 190 -16.26 -4.34 29.35
CA ASN A 190 -17.31 -3.39 28.91
C ASN A 190 -16.82 -2.53 27.72
N ILE A 191 -17.75 -1.81 27.08
CA ILE A 191 -17.45 -1.04 25.87
C ILE A 191 -16.43 0.08 26.12
N THR A 192 -16.49 0.70 27.34
CA THR A 192 -15.56 1.77 27.72
C THR A 192 -14.14 1.19 27.89
N GLU A 193 -13.99 0.11 28.61
CA GLU A 193 -12.71 -0.59 28.77
C GLU A 193 -12.11 -0.99 27.42
N ILE A 194 -12.92 -1.53 26.51
CA ILE A 194 -12.45 -1.88 25.17
C ILE A 194 -11.97 -0.65 24.43
N SER A 195 -12.73 0.48 24.48
CA SER A 195 -12.34 1.71 23.79
C SER A 195 -10.99 2.26 24.27
N GLU A 196 -10.71 2.14 25.57
CA GLU A 196 -9.44 2.55 26.17
C GLU A 196 -8.29 1.62 25.78
N VAL A 197 -8.51 0.31 25.86
CA VAL A 197 -7.50 -0.71 25.49
C VAL A 197 -7.08 -0.60 24.02
N VAL A 198 -8.00 -0.26 23.13
CA VAL A 198 -7.65 -0.03 21.72
C VAL A 198 -7.24 1.41 21.41
N GLY A 199 -7.00 2.24 22.44
CA GLY A 199 -6.34 3.54 22.33
C GLY A 199 -7.24 4.70 21.90
N PHE A 200 -8.57 4.61 22.07
CA PHE A 200 -9.43 5.77 21.87
C PHE A 200 -9.53 6.57 23.17
N SER A 201 -9.22 7.86 23.09
CA SER A 201 -9.36 8.81 24.21
C SER A 201 -10.81 9.18 24.53
N SER A 202 -11.78 8.83 23.65
CA SER A 202 -13.19 9.16 23.80
C SER A 202 -14.09 8.01 23.34
N LEU A 203 -14.92 7.49 24.24
CA LEU A 203 -15.95 6.49 23.93
C LEU A 203 -16.92 6.95 22.84
N ARG A 204 -17.24 8.25 22.82
CA ARG A 204 -18.11 8.83 21.80
C ARG A 204 -17.46 8.76 20.41
N TYR A 205 -16.17 9.08 20.33
CA TYR A 205 -15.42 9.01 19.07
C TYR A 205 -15.24 7.56 18.63
N PHE A 206 -14.89 6.65 19.55
CA PHE A 206 -14.85 5.21 19.28
C PHE A 206 -16.17 4.70 18.68
N SER A 207 -17.30 4.97 19.34
CA SER A 207 -18.62 4.50 18.86
C SER A 207 -18.98 5.06 17.47
N LYS A 208 -18.60 6.33 17.20
CA LYS A 208 -18.80 6.96 15.89
C LYS A 208 -17.98 6.27 14.81
N VAL A 209 -16.67 6.03 15.07
CA VAL A 209 -15.76 5.38 14.13
C VAL A 209 -16.19 3.93 13.91
N PHE A 210 -16.53 3.20 14.98
CA PHE A 210 -17.02 1.83 14.90
C PHE A 210 -18.25 1.73 14.00
N LYS A 211 -19.26 2.59 14.25
CA LYS A 211 -20.47 2.63 13.43
C LYS A 211 -20.19 2.98 11.97
N SER A 212 -19.24 3.87 11.72
CA SER A 212 -18.83 4.24 10.35
C SER A 212 -18.21 3.08 9.59
N ILE A 213 -17.47 2.20 10.29
CA ILE A 213 -16.75 1.07 9.67
C ILE A 213 -17.65 -0.18 9.60
N LYS A 214 -18.43 -0.46 10.67
CA LYS A 214 -19.21 -1.70 10.80
C LYS A 214 -20.72 -1.55 10.55
N GLY A 215 -21.19 -0.33 10.32
CA GLY A 215 -22.60 -0.05 10.09
C GLY A 215 -23.45 0.06 11.35
N GLU A 216 -23.00 -0.49 12.47
CA GLU A 216 -23.73 -0.53 13.75
C GLU A 216 -22.84 -0.13 14.95
N ILE A 217 -23.45 0.12 16.10
CA ILE A 217 -22.72 0.50 17.33
C ILE A 217 -22.12 -0.72 18.03
N PRO A 218 -21.02 -0.56 18.81
CA PRO A 218 -20.33 -1.68 19.47
C PRO A 218 -21.22 -2.57 20.34
N SER A 219 -22.21 -1.97 21.04
CA SER A 219 -23.13 -2.69 21.91
C SER A 219 -24.14 -3.56 21.13
N ALA A 220 -24.55 -3.14 19.93
CA ALA A 220 -25.40 -3.95 19.06
C ALA A 220 -24.60 -5.11 18.46
N TYR A 221 -23.38 -4.86 18.01
CA TYR A 221 -22.47 -5.85 17.45
C TYR A 221 -22.23 -7.02 18.42
N ARG A 222 -21.95 -6.73 19.70
CA ARG A 222 -21.78 -7.76 20.76
C ARG A 222 -22.99 -8.66 20.96
N LYS A 223 -24.23 -8.16 20.72
CA LYS A 223 -25.45 -8.95 20.94
C LYS A 223 -25.75 -9.94 19.81
N GLN A 224 -25.19 -9.74 18.63
CA GLN A 224 -25.39 -10.63 17.48
C GLN A 224 -24.55 -11.90 17.55
N ASP A 225 -23.41 -11.87 18.28
CA ASP A 225 -22.48 -12.99 18.44
C ASP A 225 -22.80 -13.90 19.67
N LYS A 226 -23.94 -13.68 20.35
CA LYS A 226 -24.46 -14.55 21.41
C LYS A 226 -25.70 -15.29 20.96
#